data_dc5ad1b3ca5f22b4ccd19e0b06d39669
#
_entry.id   dc5ad1b3ca5f22b4ccd19e0b06d39669
#
_cell.length_a   1.000
_cell.length_b   1.000
_cell.length_c   1.000
_cell.angle_alpha   90.00
_cell.angle_beta   90.00
_cell.angle_gamma   90.00
#
_symmetry.space_group_name_H-M   'P 1'
#
loop_
_entity.id
_entity.type
_entity.pdbx_description
1 polymer ?
#
loop_
_entity_poly.entity_id
_entity_poly.type
_entity_poly.pdbx_seq_one_letter_code
_entity_poly.pdbx_strand_id
1 'polypeptide(L)'
;XHVQIDSSGSLKIPKVTLNDEGQYKCLAKNPAGEDIRTINVVVQEPPQVLNTQADEYTYLQGEEAFLKCDVRASPNPTFRWFRGESEIESSTERHTIRPDGTLIISNSAKDDNLIYRCRAENTAGVVEVPIRLTIIVPPEITDSDIVHLESVKVNEPFSLYCPVVSHPLPHISWRMNEKPVVEDNTNVIFSEDKRRLRVTQSRVTDAGIYKCIARNHAGESSKTFEVEVLIPPQKNETIYSTKQSALEHQRIEFGCPVSGIPDPAIEWYVNMVPLKPGTSRGGVSVSSNGQKIIIEDALVEHQGSFTCVAENKAGNLPVDIDLTVF
;
A
#
# COMPACT_ATOMS: atom_id res chain seq x y z
N UNK A 1 51.14 -3.15 -44.55
CA UNK A 1 51.01 -2.97 -44.59
C UNK A 1 50.30 -2.39 -44.59
N HIS A 2 50.12 -1.99 -43.71
CA HIS A 2 49.00 -1.12 -43.38
C HIS A 2 49.01 0.14 -44.25
N VAL A 3 50.16 0.65 -44.48
CA VAL A 3 50.30 1.85 -45.31
C VAL A 3 51.06 1.47 -46.59
N GLN A 4 50.57 1.97 -47.72
CA GLN A 4 51.15 1.64 -49.03
C GLN A 4 51.49 2.93 -49.76
N ILE A 5 52.61 2.95 -50.46
CA ILE A 5 53.01 4.03 -51.36
C ILE A 5 53.11 3.46 -52.77
N ASP A 6 52.37 4.05 -53.69
CA ASP A 6 52.35 3.52 -55.05
C ASP A 6 53.42 4.23 -55.91
N SER A 7 53.52 3.81 -57.16
CA SER A 7 54.60 4.30 -58.06
C SER A 7 54.42 5.77 -58.40
N SER A 8 53.24 6.36 -58.19
CA SER A 8 53.04 7.79 -58.42
C SER A 8 53.38 8.65 -57.22
N GLY A 9 53.76 8.01 -56.12
CA GLY A 9 54.07 8.72 -54.87
C GLY A 9 52.88 8.92 -53.97
N SER A 10 51.69 8.33 -54.29
CA SER A 10 50.51 8.43 -53.45
C SER A 10 50.59 7.48 -52.28
N LEU A 11 50.24 7.97 -51.10
CA LEU A 11 50.17 7.17 -49.89
C LEU A 11 48.73 6.71 -49.68
N LYS A 12 48.57 5.41 -49.48
CA LYS A 12 47.24 4.78 -49.31
C LYS A 12 47.17 4.06 -47.98
N ILE A 13 46.08 4.24 -47.26
CA ILE A 13 45.78 3.49 -46.05
C ILE A 13 44.45 2.77 -46.28
N PRO A 14 44.51 1.47 -46.66
CA PRO A 14 43.25 0.79 -47.02
C PRO A 14 42.22 0.67 -45.94
N LYS A 15 42.66 0.50 -44.66
CA LYS A 15 41.72 0.43 -43.54
C LYS A 15 42.24 1.40 -42.45
N VAL A 16 41.65 2.57 -42.46
CA VAL A 16 42.04 3.64 -41.56
C VAL A 16 41.60 3.31 -40.13
N THR A 17 42.47 3.56 -39.18
CA THR A 17 42.18 3.48 -37.74
C THR A 17 42.49 4.83 -37.09
N LEU A 18 42.09 4.97 -35.84
CA LEU A 18 42.36 6.21 -35.12
C LEU A 18 43.84 6.51 -34.99
N ASN A 19 44.65 5.47 -34.99
CA ASN A 19 46.12 5.65 -34.90
C ASN A 19 46.72 6.28 -36.15
N ASP A 20 45.95 6.33 -37.22
CA ASP A 20 46.43 6.93 -38.50
C ASP A 20 46.23 8.44 -38.51
N GLU A 21 45.53 8.98 -37.54
CA GLU A 21 45.32 10.42 -37.46
C GLU A 21 46.65 11.13 -37.18
N GLY A 22 46.86 12.27 -37.81
CA GLY A 22 48.06 13.02 -37.60
C GLY A 22 48.43 13.85 -38.79
N GLN A 23 49.66 14.34 -38.71
CA GLN A 23 50.20 15.20 -39.72
C GLN A 23 51.16 14.37 -40.60
N TYR A 24 50.93 14.43 -41.90
CA TYR A 24 51.74 13.73 -42.90
C TYR A 24 52.48 14.76 -43.77
N LYS A 25 53.74 14.48 -44.05
CA LYS A 25 54.55 15.36 -44.90
C LYS A 25 54.97 14.64 -46.16
N CYS A 26 54.72 15.27 -47.27
CA CYS A 26 55.19 14.79 -48.57
C CYS A 26 56.41 15.63 -48.95
N LEU A 27 57.55 14.95 -49.13
CA LEU A 27 58.79 15.59 -49.53
C LEU A 27 59.11 15.22 -50.96
N ALA A 28 59.20 16.22 -51.83
CA ALA A 28 59.63 16.03 -53.25
C ALA A 28 60.97 16.69 -53.46
N LYS A 29 61.88 15.93 -54.03
CA LYS A 29 63.26 16.39 -54.14
C LYS A 29 63.80 16.07 -55.51
N ASN A 30 64.52 16.99 -56.10
CA ASN A 30 65.31 16.78 -57.29
C ASN A 30 66.66 17.53 -57.16
N PRO A 31 67.50 17.44 -58.15
CA PRO A 31 68.86 18.11 -58.01
C PRO A 31 68.77 19.64 -57.88
N ALA A 32 67.64 20.27 -58.23
CA ALA A 32 67.49 21.71 -58.15
C ALA A 32 66.93 22.15 -56.83
N GLY A 33 66.47 21.26 -55.97
CA GLY A 33 65.92 21.64 -54.67
C GLY A 33 64.89 20.66 -54.17
N GLU A 34 64.19 21.07 -53.09
CA GLU A 34 63.15 20.25 -52.50
C GLU A 34 61.96 21.11 -52.13
N ASP A 35 60.79 20.45 -52.05
CA ASP A 35 59.58 21.08 -51.66
C ASP A 35 58.82 20.15 -50.72
N ILE A 36 58.13 20.71 -49.78
CA ILE A 36 57.41 19.94 -48.72
C ILE A 36 55.96 20.38 -48.66
N ARG A 37 55.06 19.40 -48.61
CA ARG A 37 53.67 19.68 -48.39
C ARG A 37 53.19 18.90 -47.18
N THR A 38 52.47 19.59 -46.30
CA THR A 38 51.96 19.02 -45.07
C THR A 38 50.47 18.76 -45.24
N ILE A 39 50.04 17.58 -44.86
CA ILE A 39 48.64 17.17 -44.92
C ILE A 39 48.22 16.69 -43.55
N ASN A 40 47.08 17.24 -43.02
CA ASN A 40 46.53 16.80 -41.76
C ASN A 40 45.39 15.82 -42.05
N VAL A 41 45.50 14.65 -41.42
CA VAL A 41 44.49 13.61 -41.55
C VAL A 41 43.75 13.52 -40.23
N VAL A 42 42.42 13.71 -40.28
CA VAL A 42 41.53 13.55 -39.14
C VAL A 42 40.73 12.29 -39.38
N VAL A 43 40.79 11.37 -38.42
CA VAL A 43 40.06 10.12 -38.54
C VAL A 43 38.79 10.20 -37.66
N GLN A 44 37.65 10.00 -38.30
CA GLN A 44 36.35 10.02 -37.64
C GLN A 44 35.88 8.60 -37.40
N GLU A 45 35.28 8.39 -36.21
CA GLU A 45 34.71 7.10 -35.86
C GLU A 45 33.30 7.35 -35.38
N PRO A 46 32.28 6.73 -35.98
CA PRO A 46 30.93 6.91 -35.51
C PRO A 46 30.78 6.31 -34.12
N PRO A 47 29.76 6.80 -33.35
CA PRO A 47 29.56 6.25 -32.00
C PRO A 47 29.28 4.75 -32.05
N GLN A 48 29.95 4.02 -31.17
CA GLN A 48 29.78 2.58 -31.01
C GLN A 48 29.54 2.29 -29.54
N VAL A 49 28.53 1.46 -29.26
CA VAL A 49 28.18 1.11 -27.89
C VAL A 49 29.24 0.15 -27.36
N LEU A 50 29.78 0.46 -26.18
CA LEU A 50 30.80 -0.38 -25.55
C LEU A 50 30.13 -1.57 -24.86
N ASN A 51 30.91 -2.66 -24.69
CA ASN A 51 30.36 -3.83 -24.00
C ASN A 51 30.20 -3.61 -22.50
N THR A 52 30.68 -2.50 -21.97
CA THR A 52 30.44 -2.10 -20.58
C THR A 52 29.07 -1.45 -20.38
N GLN A 53 28.34 -1.21 -21.48
CA GLN A 53 27.06 -0.54 -21.40
C GLN A 53 26.04 -1.41 -20.68
N ALA A 54 25.46 -0.89 -19.60
CA ALA A 54 24.36 -1.55 -18.90
C ALA A 54 23.04 -1.28 -19.63
N ASP A 55 22.16 -2.29 -19.67
CA ASP A 55 20.85 -2.11 -20.28
C ASP A 55 19.76 -1.91 -19.23
N GLU A 56 20.11 -1.96 -17.94
CA GLU A 56 19.13 -1.64 -16.89
C GLU A 56 19.85 -1.23 -15.62
N TYR A 57 19.15 -0.40 -14.83
CA TYR A 57 19.60 0.08 -13.54
C TYR A 57 18.44 -0.03 -12.55
N THR A 58 18.76 -0.27 -11.29
CA THR A 58 17.79 -0.36 -10.21
C THR A 58 18.24 0.55 -9.07
N TYR A 59 17.32 1.41 -8.60
CA TYR A 59 17.56 2.32 -7.51
C TYR A 59 16.38 2.31 -6.55
N LEU A 60 16.66 2.65 -5.29
CA LEU A 60 15.61 2.80 -4.29
C LEU A 60 14.99 4.19 -4.42
N GLN A 61 13.68 4.28 -4.19
CA GLN A 61 12.98 5.55 -4.24
C GLN A 61 13.70 6.59 -3.38
N GLY A 62 13.85 7.78 -3.93
CA GLY A 62 14.54 8.89 -3.27
C GLY A 62 16.01 8.96 -3.54
N GLU A 63 16.62 7.90 -4.05
CA GLU A 63 18.04 7.92 -4.40
C GLU A 63 18.26 8.70 -5.69
N GLU A 64 19.50 9.15 -5.87
CA GLU A 64 19.93 9.77 -7.11
C GLU A 64 20.30 8.66 -8.09
N ALA A 65 19.66 8.67 -9.26
CA ALA A 65 19.87 7.62 -10.25
C ALA A 65 20.83 8.11 -11.33
N PHE A 66 21.81 7.27 -11.68
CA PHE A 66 22.81 7.55 -12.69
C PHE A 66 22.66 6.54 -13.82
N LEU A 67 22.35 7.04 -15.03
CA LEU A 67 22.24 6.20 -16.21
C LEU A 67 23.36 6.57 -17.16
N LYS A 68 24.25 5.61 -17.44
CA LYS A 68 25.40 5.87 -18.28
C LYS A 68 25.12 5.54 -19.74
N CYS A 69 25.72 6.32 -20.62
CA CYS A 69 25.69 6.06 -22.04
C CYS A 69 27.14 5.82 -22.47
N ASP A 70 27.55 4.55 -22.44
CA ASP A 70 28.95 4.17 -22.66
C ASP A 70 29.18 3.94 -24.15
N VAL A 71 29.66 4.96 -24.83
CA VAL A 71 29.95 4.86 -26.26
C VAL A 71 31.36 5.36 -26.52
N ARG A 72 31.95 4.88 -27.60
CA ARG A 72 33.25 5.33 -28.10
C ARG A 72 33.00 6.03 -29.45
N ALA A 73 33.57 7.19 -29.59
CA ALA A 73 33.42 7.97 -30.83
C ALA A 73 34.57 8.96 -30.98
N SER A 74 34.88 9.31 -32.22
CA SER A 74 35.85 10.35 -32.51
C SER A 74 35.31 11.16 -33.70
N PRO A 75 35.15 12.49 -33.55
CA PRO A 75 35.29 13.28 -32.32
C PRO A 75 34.27 12.92 -31.27
N ASN A 76 34.47 13.45 -30.06
CA ASN A 76 33.59 13.16 -28.95
C ASN A 76 32.13 13.46 -29.33
N PRO A 77 31.21 12.57 -28.96
CA PRO A 77 29.84 12.75 -29.36
C PRO A 77 29.10 13.74 -28.46
N THR A 78 28.00 14.27 -28.95
CA THR A 78 27.03 14.96 -28.13
C THR A 78 25.95 13.97 -27.72
N PHE A 79 25.37 14.18 -26.52
CA PHE A 79 24.42 13.25 -25.94
C PHE A 79 23.08 13.92 -25.75
N ARG A 80 22.01 13.20 -26.12
CA ARG A 80 20.64 13.60 -25.85
C ARG A 80 19.91 12.42 -25.24
N TRP A 81 19.02 12.70 -24.29
CA TRP A 81 18.27 11.67 -23.61
C TRP A 81 16.79 11.86 -23.88
N PHE A 82 16.06 10.75 -23.98
CA PHE A 82 14.64 10.75 -24.24
C PHE A 82 13.90 9.88 -23.25
N ARG A 83 12.73 10.35 -22.89
CA ARG A 83 11.79 9.64 -22.04
C ARG A 83 10.54 9.43 -22.91
N GLY A 84 10.39 8.20 -23.44
CA GLY A 84 9.42 8.01 -24.52
C GLY A 84 9.79 8.83 -25.72
N GLU A 85 8.89 9.62 -26.23
CA GLU A 85 9.16 10.51 -27.36
C GLU A 85 9.60 11.91 -26.93
N SER A 86 9.63 12.17 -25.64
CA SER A 86 9.97 13.49 -25.14
C SER A 86 11.45 13.60 -24.83
N GLU A 87 12.08 14.65 -25.32
CA GLU A 87 13.49 14.88 -25.00
C GLU A 87 13.61 15.48 -23.60
N ILE A 88 14.58 14.98 -22.83
CA ILE A 88 14.88 15.48 -21.49
C ILE A 88 15.85 16.63 -21.62
N GLU A 89 15.46 17.80 -21.08
CA GLU A 89 16.35 18.95 -21.10
C GLU A 89 17.54 18.70 -20.18
N SER A 90 18.69 19.23 -20.59
CA SER A 90 19.96 18.91 -19.95
C SER A 90 20.13 19.47 -18.54
N SER A 91 19.27 20.39 -18.15
CA SER A 91 19.40 20.98 -16.82
C SER A 91 18.03 21.45 -16.34
N THR A 92 17.35 20.57 -15.60
CA THR A 92 16.08 20.89 -14.96
C THR A 92 16.26 20.68 -13.47
N GLU A 93 15.18 20.88 -12.73
CA GLU A 93 15.22 20.70 -11.29
C GLU A 93 15.64 19.26 -10.91
N ARG A 94 15.22 18.28 -11.72
CA ARG A 94 15.45 16.88 -11.37
C ARG A 94 16.36 16.14 -12.34
N HIS A 95 16.71 16.71 -13.48
CA HIS A 95 17.50 16.01 -14.50
C HIS A 95 18.73 16.81 -14.85
N THR A 96 19.87 16.12 -14.94
CA THR A 96 21.14 16.71 -15.37
C THR A 96 21.81 15.74 -16.32
N ILE A 97 22.31 16.24 -17.46
CA ILE A 97 23.05 15.44 -18.40
C ILE A 97 24.50 15.92 -18.36
N ARG A 98 25.41 15.02 -17.98
CA ARG A 98 26.83 15.34 -17.90
C ARG A 98 27.47 15.36 -19.29
N PRO A 99 28.62 16.02 -19.44
CA PRO A 99 29.31 15.98 -20.72
C PRO A 99 29.72 14.57 -21.17
N ASP A 100 29.91 13.63 -20.24
CA ASP A 100 30.23 12.25 -20.58
C ASP A 100 29.01 11.44 -20.99
N GLY A 101 27.83 12.05 -21.00
CA GLY A 101 26.61 11.40 -21.41
C GLY A 101 25.78 10.82 -20.29
N THR A 102 26.24 10.88 -19.05
CA THR A 102 25.49 10.33 -17.92
C THR A 102 24.27 11.18 -17.62
N LEU A 103 23.11 10.53 -17.55
CA LEU A 103 21.88 11.18 -17.11
C LEU A 103 21.72 10.97 -15.61
N ILE A 104 21.53 12.05 -14.88
CA ILE A 104 21.31 12.01 -13.43
C ILE A 104 19.88 12.41 -13.15
N ILE A 105 19.16 11.55 -12.44
CA ILE A 105 17.79 11.84 -12.00
C ILE A 105 17.81 11.97 -10.49
N SER A 106 17.52 13.16 -10.00
CA SER A 106 17.52 13.44 -8.57
C SER A 106 16.19 13.03 -7.95
N ASN A 107 16.25 12.55 -6.69
CA ASN A 107 15.06 12.23 -5.92
C ASN A 107 14.12 11.32 -6.72
N SER A 108 14.65 10.18 -7.13
CA SER A 108 13.93 9.27 -8.01
C SER A 108 12.62 8.80 -7.38
N ALA A 109 11.62 8.58 -8.23
CA ALA A 109 10.26 8.27 -7.81
C ALA A 109 9.71 7.15 -8.67
N LYS A 110 8.58 6.60 -8.24
CA LYS A 110 7.93 5.51 -8.96
C LYS A 110 7.67 5.86 -10.43
N ASP A 111 7.30 7.11 -10.70
CA ASP A 111 7.01 7.52 -12.07
C ASP A 111 8.23 7.56 -12.97
N ASP A 112 9.43 7.42 -12.41
CA ASP A 112 10.64 7.36 -13.22
C ASP A 112 10.92 5.96 -13.76
N ASN A 113 10.10 4.97 -13.42
CA ASN A 113 10.18 3.60 -13.94
C ASN A 113 9.81 3.59 -15.43
N LEU A 114 10.81 3.67 -16.28
CA LEU A 114 10.57 3.76 -17.72
C LEU A 114 11.81 3.24 -18.45
N ILE A 115 11.66 3.11 -19.78
CA ILE A 115 12.80 2.88 -20.64
C ILE A 115 13.23 4.24 -21.19
N TYR A 116 14.48 4.58 -20.95
CA TYR A 116 15.09 5.82 -21.44
C TYR A 116 15.96 5.51 -22.64
N ARG A 117 16.10 6.48 -23.56
CA ARG A 117 16.98 6.31 -24.73
C ARG A 117 18.05 7.38 -24.69
N CYS A 118 19.30 6.94 -24.79
CA CYS A 118 20.44 7.83 -24.98
C CYS A 118 20.76 7.87 -26.48
N ARG A 119 20.87 9.08 -27.02
CA ARG A 119 21.25 9.28 -28.41
C ARG A 119 22.60 9.96 -28.43
N ALA A 120 23.61 9.26 -28.96
CA ALA A 120 24.96 9.78 -29.08
C ALA A 120 25.26 10.03 -30.55
N GLU A 121 25.77 11.21 -30.85
CA GLU A 121 25.94 11.65 -32.24
C GLU A 121 27.22 12.43 -32.41
N ASN A 122 27.94 12.15 -33.49
CA ASN A 122 29.04 13.00 -33.96
C ASN A 122 28.94 13.16 -35.47
N THR A 123 29.94 13.78 -36.08
CA THR A 123 29.93 14.05 -37.50
C THR A 123 29.97 12.78 -38.35
N ALA A 124 30.34 11.64 -37.77
CA ALA A 124 30.46 10.39 -38.51
C ALA A 124 29.20 9.51 -38.38
N GLY A 125 28.31 9.79 -37.40
CA GLY A 125 27.11 8.96 -37.29
C GLY A 125 26.40 9.15 -35.95
N VAL A 126 25.42 8.27 -35.70
CA VAL A 126 24.55 8.35 -34.54
C VAL A 126 24.25 6.92 -34.06
N VAL A 127 24.05 6.79 -32.74
CA VAL A 127 23.61 5.53 -32.15
C VAL A 127 22.64 5.84 -31.03
N GLU A 128 21.66 4.94 -30.83
CA GLU A 128 20.72 5.06 -29.70
C GLU A 128 20.84 3.83 -28.82
N VAL A 129 20.79 4.08 -27.51
CA VAL A 129 20.94 3.03 -26.50
C VAL A 129 19.70 3.07 -25.60
N PRO A 130 18.90 2.00 -25.57
CA PRO A 130 17.79 1.93 -24.62
C PRO A 130 18.29 1.43 -23.27
N ILE A 131 17.78 2.04 -22.19
CA ILE A 131 18.17 1.69 -20.83
C ILE A 131 16.93 1.67 -19.97
N ARG A 132 16.69 0.55 -19.28
CA ARG A 132 15.54 0.41 -18.37
C ARG A 132 15.93 0.89 -16.99
N LEU A 133 15.13 1.78 -16.43
CA LEU A 133 15.29 2.22 -15.05
C LEU A 133 14.15 1.66 -14.21
N THR A 134 14.51 0.98 -13.12
CA THR A 134 13.56 0.45 -12.17
C THR A 134 13.78 1.16 -10.83
N ILE A 135 12.72 1.80 -10.32
CA ILE A 135 12.76 2.43 -9.00
C ILE A 135 11.96 1.55 -8.06
N ILE A 136 12.60 1.07 -7.01
CA ILE A 136 11.97 0.22 -6.02
C ILE A 136 11.34 1.11 -4.95
N VAL A 137 10.04 0.89 -4.70
CA VAL A 137 9.29 1.63 -3.70
C VAL A 137 8.90 0.63 -2.61
N PRO A 138 9.41 0.79 -1.37
CA PRO A 138 8.98 -0.10 -0.30
C PRO A 138 7.49 0.06 -0.04
N PRO A 139 6.82 -0.96 0.47
CA PRO A 139 5.38 -0.84 0.70
C PRO A 139 5.06 0.29 1.67
N GLU A 140 4.09 1.11 1.32
CA GLU A 140 3.56 2.16 2.17
C GLU A 140 2.05 1.99 2.22
N ILE A 141 1.49 1.94 3.43
CA ILE A 141 0.06 1.77 3.61
C ILE A 141 -0.51 3.07 4.19
N THR A 142 -1.55 3.57 3.54
CA THR A 142 -2.21 4.80 3.99
C THR A 142 -2.75 4.62 5.41
N ASP A 143 -2.45 5.59 6.26
CA ASP A 143 -2.92 5.61 7.66
C ASP A 143 -2.54 4.32 8.40
N SER A 144 -1.31 3.85 8.19
CA SER A 144 -0.87 2.60 8.82
C SER A 144 -0.74 2.73 10.34
N ASP A 145 -0.61 3.96 10.83
CA ASP A 145 -0.49 4.21 12.28
C ASP A 145 -1.84 4.38 12.96
N ILE A 146 -2.95 4.30 12.22
CA ILE A 146 -4.29 4.43 12.77
C ILE A 146 -4.98 3.08 12.71
N VAL A 147 -5.49 2.62 13.87
CA VAL A 147 -6.25 1.38 13.92
C VAL A 147 -7.65 1.64 13.34
N HIS A 148 -8.00 0.87 12.32
CA HIS A 148 -9.32 0.98 11.70
C HIS A 148 -10.31 0.11 12.46
N LEU A 149 -11.42 0.71 12.89
CA LEU A 149 -12.47 -0.02 13.61
C LEU A 149 -13.59 -0.39 12.64
N GLU A 150 -13.87 -1.68 12.56
CA GLU A 150 -14.93 -2.21 11.70
C GLU A 150 -15.97 -2.89 12.58
N SER A 151 -17.23 -2.45 12.46
CA SER A 151 -18.34 -3.02 13.22
C SER A 151 -19.30 -3.72 12.26
N VAL A 152 -19.70 -4.92 12.60
CA VAL A 152 -20.61 -5.70 11.76
C VAL A 152 -21.60 -6.45 12.65
N LYS A 153 -22.84 -6.56 12.21
CA LYS A 153 -23.81 -7.39 12.91
C LYS A 153 -23.57 -8.86 12.58
N VAL A 154 -23.81 -9.72 13.55
CA VAL A 154 -23.60 -11.16 13.36
C VAL A 154 -24.37 -11.63 12.12
N ASN A 155 -23.77 -12.53 11.37
CA ASN A 155 -24.30 -13.12 10.14
C ASN A 155 -24.23 -12.20 8.92
N GLU A 156 -23.82 -10.93 9.07
CA GLU A 156 -23.64 -10.05 7.93
C GLU A 156 -22.18 -10.10 7.44
N PRO A 157 -21.94 -9.76 6.18
CA PRO A 157 -20.57 -9.79 5.67
C PRO A 157 -19.79 -8.55 6.05
N PHE A 158 -18.47 -8.67 6.05
CA PHE A 158 -17.60 -7.51 6.17
C PHE A 158 -16.35 -7.70 5.32
N SER A 159 -15.71 -6.60 4.99
CA SER A 159 -14.47 -6.60 4.21
C SER A 159 -13.46 -5.66 4.85
N LEU A 160 -12.19 -6.05 4.77
CA LEU A 160 -11.07 -5.22 5.19
C LEU A 160 -10.19 -4.99 3.98
N TYR A 161 -9.72 -3.76 3.81
CA TYR A 161 -8.92 -3.38 2.65
C TYR A 161 -7.56 -2.88 3.07
N CYS A 162 -6.52 -3.39 2.42
CA CYS A 162 -5.13 -3.02 2.68
C CYS A 162 -4.67 -2.06 1.57
N PRO A 163 -4.70 -0.73 1.81
CA PRO A 163 -4.41 0.24 0.75
C PRO A 163 -2.91 0.50 0.66
N VAL A 164 -2.20 -0.39 -0.03
CA VAL A 164 -0.75 -0.34 -0.10
C VAL A 164 -0.28 0.16 -1.46
N VAL A 165 0.75 1.00 -1.46
CA VAL A 165 1.47 1.44 -2.65
C VAL A 165 2.88 0.86 -2.55
N SER A 166 3.34 0.26 -3.67
CA SER A 166 4.60 -0.47 -3.65
C SER A 166 5.06 -0.72 -5.08
N HIS A 167 6.36 -0.86 -5.27
CA HIS A 167 6.92 -1.32 -6.53
C HIS A 167 8.25 -2.00 -6.25
N PRO A 168 8.41 -3.27 -6.64
CA PRO A 168 7.42 -4.14 -7.30
C PRO A 168 6.22 -4.43 -6.42
N LEU A 169 5.22 -5.07 -6.99
CA LEU A 169 3.99 -5.41 -6.28
C LEU A 169 4.32 -6.18 -5.01
N PRO A 170 3.64 -5.88 -3.91
CA PRO A 170 3.99 -6.51 -2.64
C PRO A 170 3.36 -7.88 -2.49
N HIS A 171 3.96 -8.68 -1.65
CA HIS A 171 3.32 -9.89 -1.12
C HIS A 171 2.50 -9.46 0.09
N ILE A 172 1.21 -9.77 0.09
CA ILE A 172 0.31 -9.38 1.17
C ILE A 172 -0.15 -10.61 1.91
N SER A 173 -0.04 -10.57 3.24
CA SER A 173 -0.55 -11.62 4.10
C SER A 173 -1.41 -11.01 5.18
N TRP A 174 -2.31 -11.82 5.74
CA TRP A 174 -3.26 -11.37 6.76
C TRP A 174 -3.11 -12.22 8.00
N ARG A 175 -3.24 -11.58 9.16
CA ARG A 175 -3.24 -12.25 10.45
C ARG A 175 -4.45 -11.83 11.25
N MET A 176 -4.94 -12.74 12.08
CA MET A 176 -5.99 -12.44 13.06
C MET A 176 -5.52 -12.90 14.41
N ASN A 177 -5.45 -11.96 15.36
CA ASN A 177 -4.92 -12.24 16.70
C ASN A 177 -3.58 -12.97 16.62
N GLU A 178 -2.70 -12.44 15.75
CA GLU A 178 -1.33 -12.91 15.52
C GLU A 178 -1.22 -14.26 14.79
N LYS A 179 -2.33 -14.85 14.39
CA LYS A 179 -2.31 -16.14 13.67
C LYS A 179 -2.64 -15.90 12.20
N PRO A 180 -2.01 -16.65 11.28
CA PRO A 180 -2.31 -16.46 9.87
C PRO A 180 -3.77 -16.72 9.55
N VAL A 181 -4.34 -15.89 8.68
CA VAL A 181 -5.69 -16.08 8.16
C VAL A 181 -5.57 -16.90 6.90
N VAL A 182 -6.31 -18.02 6.84
CA VAL A 182 -6.28 -18.91 5.72
C VAL A 182 -7.61 -18.86 4.99
N GLU A 183 -7.54 -18.70 3.67
CA GLU A 183 -8.73 -18.72 2.83
C GLU A 183 -9.39 -20.08 2.86
N ASP A 184 -10.70 -20.13 3.09
CA ASP A 184 -11.41 -21.39 3.12
C ASP A 184 -12.41 -21.53 1.97
N ASN A 185 -12.48 -20.52 1.09
CA ASN A 185 -13.30 -20.51 -0.12
C ASN A 185 -14.81 -20.62 0.15
N THR A 186 -15.21 -20.56 1.40
CA THR A 186 -16.62 -20.53 1.75
C THR A 186 -16.97 -19.29 2.54
N ASN A 187 -16.24 -19.03 3.61
CA ASN A 187 -16.51 -17.87 4.45
C ASN A 187 -15.41 -16.82 4.39
N VAL A 188 -14.15 -17.23 4.30
CA VAL A 188 -13.02 -16.30 4.22
C VAL A 188 -12.47 -16.34 2.80
N ILE A 189 -12.52 -15.19 2.14
CA ILE A 189 -12.14 -15.09 0.73
C ILE A 189 -11.22 -13.88 0.57
N PHE A 190 -10.10 -14.06 -0.16
CA PHE A 190 -9.20 -12.96 -0.53
C PHE A 190 -9.46 -12.53 -1.97
N SER A 191 -9.27 -11.24 -2.23
CA SER A 191 -9.18 -10.79 -3.61
C SER A 191 -7.94 -11.38 -4.27
N GLU A 192 -7.90 -11.31 -5.60
CA GLU A 192 -6.78 -11.90 -6.36
C GLU A 192 -5.44 -11.32 -5.92
N ASP A 193 -5.39 -10.02 -5.64
CA ASP A 193 -4.17 -9.36 -5.20
C ASP A 193 -4.00 -9.39 -3.68
N LYS A 194 -4.93 -10.03 -2.97
CA LYS A 194 -4.95 -10.19 -1.52
C LYS A 194 -5.05 -8.88 -0.75
N ARG A 195 -5.36 -7.79 -1.43
CA ARG A 195 -5.55 -6.51 -0.74
C ARG A 195 -6.85 -6.46 0.04
N ARG A 196 -7.81 -7.27 -0.32
CA ARG A 196 -9.11 -7.30 0.34
C ARG A 196 -9.36 -8.67 0.95
N LEU A 197 -9.69 -8.65 2.25
CA LEU A 197 -10.13 -9.82 2.98
C LEU A 197 -11.63 -9.68 3.17
N ARG A 198 -12.40 -10.71 2.76
CA ARG A 198 -13.85 -10.69 2.88
C ARG A 198 -14.31 -11.88 3.71
N VAL A 199 -15.15 -11.60 4.70
CA VAL A 199 -15.86 -12.61 5.47
C VAL A 199 -17.32 -12.55 5.05
N THR A 200 -17.83 -13.63 4.50
CA THR A 200 -19.17 -13.60 3.89
C THR A 200 -20.29 -13.65 4.91
N GLN A 201 -20.06 -14.30 6.06
CA GLN A 201 -21.06 -14.40 7.10
C GLN A 201 -20.34 -14.36 8.44
N SER A 202 -20.43 -13.22 9.12
CA SER A 202 -19.67 -13.01 10.34
C SER A 202 -20.20 -13.85 11.50
N ARG A 203 -19.25 -14.29 12.34
CA ARG A 203 -19.54 -15.02 13.57
C ARG A 203 -18.87 -14.28 14.72
N VAL A 204 -19.32 -14.56 15.93
CA VAL A 204 -18.71 -13.93 17.11
C VAL A 204 -17.22 -14.20 17.16
N THR A 205 -16.79 -15.38 16.73
CA THR A 205 -15.38 -15.74 16.73
C THR A 205 -14.57 -14.98 15.69
N ASP A 206 -15.20 -14.27 14.78
CA ASP A 206 -14.48 -13.45 13.81
C ASP A 206 -14.08 -12.10 14.39
N ALA A 207 -14.56 -11.75 15.57
CA ALA A 207 -14.13 -10.51 16.22
C ALA A 207 -12.69 -10.63 16.69
N GLY A 208 -11.92 -9.56 16.54
CA GLY A 208 -10.54 -9.56 16.97
C GLY A 208 -9.70 -8.53 16.26
N ILE A 209 -8.40 -8.69 16.38
CA ILE A 209 -7.42 -7.77 15.79
C ILE A 209 -6.89 -8.39 14.52
N TYR A 210 -7.12 -7.73 13.39
CA TYR A 210 -6.63 -8.18 12.09
C TYR A 210 -5.49 -7.27 11.67
N LYS A 211 -4.55 -7.84 10.94
CA LYS A 211 -3.40 -7.08 10.45
C LYS A 211 -3.08 -7.54 9.04
N CYS A 212 -2.98 -6.60 8.10
CA CYS A 212 -2.42 -6.91 6.80
C CYS A 212 -0.95 -6.50 6.82
N ILE A 213 -0.12 -7.34 6.23
CA ILE A 213 1.33 -7.14 6.15
C ILE A 213 1.71 -7.18 4.69
N ALA A 214 2.32 -6.10 4.21
CA ALA A 214 2.75 -5.97 2.82
C ALA A 214 4.26 -5.93 2.79
N ARG A 215 4.88 -6.74 1.93
CA ARG A 215 6.33 -6.87 1.87
C ARG A 215 6.80 -6.96 0.42
N ASN A 216 7.87 -6.23 0.11
CA ASN A 216 8.67 -6.50 -1.08
C ASN A 216 10.13 -6.49 -0.67
N HIS A 217 11.07 -6.62 -1.62
CA HIS A 217 12.46 -6.75 -1.23
C HIS A 217 13.08 -5.45 -0.73
N ALA A 218 12.33 -4.34 -0.77
CA ALA A 218 12.81 -3.06 -0.23
C ALA A 218 12.30 -2.79 1.17
N GLY A 219 11.28 -3.52 1.65
CA GLY A 219 10.77 -3.27 2.99
C GLY A 219 9.42 -3.90 3.26
N GLU A 220 8.84 -3.49 4.37
CA GLU A 220 7.61 -4.06 4.90
C GLU A 220 6.78 -2.97 5.56
N SER A 221 5.46 -3.07 5.46
CA SER A 221 4.54 -2.18 6.15
C SER A 221 3.31 -2.97 6.55
N SER A 222 2.58 -2.48 7.55
CA SER A 222 1.41 -3.19 8.03
C SER A 222 0.34 -2.20 8.47
N LYS A 223 -0.91 -2.69 8.53
CA LYS A 223 -2.05 -1.91 9.02
C LYS A 223 -2.90 -2.79 9.89
N THR A 224 -3.38 -2.21 11.00
CA THR A 224 -4.16 -2.93 11.99
C THR A 224 -5.62 -2.53 11.90
N PHE A 225 -6.50 -3.53 12.02
CA PHE A 225 -7.95 -3.37 12.03
C PHE A 225 -8.48 -4.02 13.29
N GLU A 226 -9.46 -3.40 13.91
CA GLU A 226 -10.17 -4.00 15.03
C GLU A 226 -11.59 -4.29 14.56
N VAL A 227 -11.99 -5.57 14.58
CA VAL A 227 -13.31 -5.99 14.13
C VAL A 227 -14.13 -6.38 15.36
N GLU A 228 -15.30 -5.76 15.47
CA GLU A 228 -16.26 -6.15 16.50
C GLU A 228 -17.50 -6.71 15.80
N VAL A 229 -17.99 -7.83 16.32
CA VAL A 229 -19.19 -8.47 15.81
C VAL A 229 -20.29 -8.23 16.82
N LEU A 230 -21.37 -7.60 16.35
CA LEU A 230 -22.46 -7.12 17.21
C LEU A 230 -23.61 -8.09 17.17
N ILE A 231 -24.24 -8.34 18.34
CA ILE A 231 -25.48 -9.08 18.44
C ILE A 231 -26.52 -8.14 19.02
N PRO A 232 -27.60 -7.86 18.31
CA PRO A 232 -28.64 -7.01 18.87
C PRO A 232 -29.27 -7.68 20.10
N PRO A 233 -29.91 -6.90 20.97
CA PRO A 233 -30.52 -7.50 22.14
C PRO A 233 -31.51 -8.58 21.78
N GLN A 234 -31.43 -9.72 22.45
CA GLN A 234 -32.28 -10.87 22.24
C GLN A 234 -32.79 -11.35 23.58
N LYS A 235 -34.06 -11.85 23.56
CA LYS A 235 -34.62 -12.42 24.76
C LYS A 235 -33.82 -13.63 25.20
N ASN A 236 -33.55 -13.69 26.49
CA ASN A 236 -32.75 -14.77 27.07
C ASN A 236 -33.29 -15.13 28.45
N GLU A 237 -34.19 -16.09 28.46
CA GLU A 237 -34.85 -16.48 29.70
C GLU A 237 -34.02 -17.43 30.59
N THR A 238 -32.80 -17.74 30.17
CA THR A 238 -31.92 -18.47 31.05
C THR A 238 -31.32 -17.57 32.16
N ILE A 239 -31.34 -16.23 31.95
CA ILE A 239 -30.87 -15.28 32.94
C ILE A 239 -31.98 -14.95 33.94
N TYR A 240 -33.11 -14.55 33.44
CA TYR A 240 -34.28 -14.23 34.24
C TYR A 240 -35.52 -14.68 33.47
N SER A 241 -36.56 -15.11 34.23
CA SER A 241 -37.83 -15.50 33.61
C SER A 241 -38.66 -14.25 33.31
N THR A 242 -39.47 -14.31 32.25
CA THR A 242 -40.47 -13.27 31.99
C THR A 242 -41.67 -13.37 32.93
N LYS A 243 -41.72 -14.44 33.74
CA LYS A 243 -42.77 -14.61 34.73
C LYS A 243 -42.12 -14.68 36.12
N GLN A 244 -42.42 -13.69 36.92
CA GLN A 244 -41.86 -13.59 38.26
C GLN A 244 -42.97 -13.78 39.29
N SER A 245 -42.60 -14.30 40.46
CA SER A 245 -43.60 -14.46 41.52
C SER A 245 -42.96 -14.23 42.86
N ALA A 246 -43.73 -13.79 43.80
CA ALA A 246 -43.32 -13.57 45.18
C ALA A 246 -44.49 -13.83 46.13
N LEU A 247 -44.17 -14.21 47.37
CA LEU A 247 -45.16 -14.21 48.42
C LEU A 247 -45.28 -12.82 48.99
N GLU A 248 -46.44 -12.45 49.47
CA GLU A 248 -46.65 -11.15 50.08
C GLU A 248 -45.66 -10.98 51.24
N HIS A 249 -45.08 -9.78 51.30
CA HIS A 249 -44.10 -9.39 52.31
C HIS A 249 -42.72 -10.01 52.14
N GLN A 250 -42.47 -10.59 50.96
CA GLN A 250 -41.12 -11.04 50.65
C GLN A 250 -40.41 -10.00 49.78
N ARG A 251 -39.10 -10.05 49.84
CA ARG A 251 -38.26 -9.24 48.93
C ARG A 251 -38.13 -9.98 47.59
N ILE A 252 -38.24 -9.25 46.52
CA ILE A 252 -37.96 -9.83 45.18
C ILE A 252 -37.10 -8.86 44.39
N GLU A 253 -36.21 -9.42 43.57
CA GLU A 253 -35.50 -8.65 42.61
C GLU A 253 -35.37 -9.48 41.32
N PHE A 254 -35.39 -8.80 40.17
CA PHE A 254 -35.23 -9.45 38.91
C PHE A 254 -34.67 -8.46 37.90
N GLY A 255 -34.02 -8.99 36.89
CA GLY A 255 -33.44 -8.19 35.82
C GLY A 255 -34.13 -8.43 34.48
N CYS A 256 -33.69 -7.75 33.47
CA CYS A 256 -34.22 -7.86 32.13
C CYS A 256 -33.68 -9.15 31.49
N PRO A 257 -34.58 -10.03 31.01
CA PRO A 257 -34.14 -11.31 30.43
C PRO A 257 -33.65 -11.11 29.00
N VAL A 258 -32.49 -10.47 28.84
CA VAL A 258 -31.91 -10.17 27.52
C VAL A 258 -30.41 -10.42 27.55
N SER A 259 -29.87 -10.63 26.37
CA SER A 259 -28.44 -10.66 26.17
C SER A 259 -28.16 -10.00 24.81
N GLY A 260 -26.92 -9.58 24.63
CA GLY A 260 -26.47 -8.96 23.39
C GLY A 260 -25.00 -8.63 23.46
N ILE A 261 -24.44 -8.24 22.34
CA ILE A 261 -23.04 -7.81 22.28
C ILE A 261 -23.01 -6.48 21.54
N PRO A 262 -22.56 -5.40 22.16
CA PRO A 262 -22.18 -5.24 23.57
C PRO A 262 -23.39 -5.45 24.52
N ASP A 263 -23.10 -5.64 25.81
CA ASP A 263 -24.14 -5.79 26.79
C ASP A 263 -25.13 -4.64 26.68
N PRO A 264 -26.45 -4.92 26.62
CA PRO A 264 -27.41 -3.86 26.40
C PRO A 264 -27.59 -2.98 27.63
N ALA A 265 -27.86 -1.71 27.39
CA ALA A 265 -28.35 -0.80 28.42
C ALA A 265 -29.83 -1.02 28.58
N ILE A 266 -30.32 -0.89 29.83
CA ILE A 266 -31.69 -1.23 30.17
C ILE A 266 -32.43 0.01 30.66
N GLU A 267 -33.63 0.25 30.09
CA GLU A 267 -34.61 1.22 30.64
C GLU A 267 -35.82 0.46 31.16
N TRP A 268 -36.30 0.88 32.32
CA TRP A 268 -37.43 0.22 32.95
C TRP A 268 -38.70 1.08 32.90
N TYR A 269 -39.82 0.42 32.69
CA TYR A 269 -41.14 1.02 32.71
C TYR A 269 -42.01 0.19 33.66
N VAL A 270 -42.69 0.87 34.54
CA VAL A 270 -43.63 0.24 35.47
C VAL A 270 -45.00 0.80 35.11
N ASN A 271 -45.93 -0.07 34.72
CA ASN A 271 -47.23 0.35 34.26
C ASN A 271 -47.10 1.45 33.20
N MET A 272 -46.13 1.24 32.25
CA MET A 272 -45.92 2.09 31.10
C MET A 272 -45.35 3.48 31.43
N VAL A 273 -44.87 3.69 32.67
CA VAL A 273 -44.28 4.95 33.11
C VAL A 273 -42.79 4.68 33.40
N PRO A 274 -41.87 5.48 32.81
CA PRO A 274 -40.46 5.20 33.04
C PRO A 274 -40.05 5.36 34.50
N LEU A 275 -39.14 4.51 34.94
CA LEU A 275 -38.60 4.54 36.27
C LEU A 275 -37.08 4.53 36.15
N LYS A 276 -36.41 5.61 36.52
CA LYS A 276 -35.01 5.83 36.25
C LYS A 276 -34.14 5.07 37.25
N PRO A 277 -32.90 4.74 36.82
CA PRO A 277 -31.96 4.07 37.73
C PRO A 277 -31.76 4.83 39.02
N GLY A 278 -31.70 4.08 40.12
CA GLY A 278 -31.46 4.64 41.44
C GLY A 278 -32.65 5.33 42.04
N THR A 279 -33.83 5.23 41.41
CA THR A 279 -35.05 5.87 41.92
C THR A 279 -36.07 4.82 42.32
N SER A 280 -37.11 5.26 43.03
CA SER A 280 -38.18 4.36 43.43
C SER A 280 -39.53 5.08 43.32
N ARG A 281 -40.57 4.29 43.10
CA ARG A 281 -41.95 4.79 43.01
C ARG A 281 -42.90 3.68 43.48
N GLY A 282 -43.68 3.99 44.51
CA GLY A 282 -44.67 3.04 45.01
C GLY A 282 -44.10 1.74 45.52
N GLY A 283 -42.90 1.80 46.14
CA GLY A 283 -42.26 0.60 46.66
C GLY A 283 -41.46 -0.20 45.64
N VAL A 284 -41.46 0.24 44.38
CA VAL A 284 -40.67 -0.39 43.33
C VAL A 284 -39.49 0.48 43.01
N SER A 285 -38.26 -0.07 43.07
CA SER A 285 -37.06 0.69 42.78
C SER A 285 -36.23 0.02 41.70
N VAL A 286 -35.40 0.83 41.04
CA VAL A 286 -34.44 0.37 40.04
C VAL A 286 -33.07 0.53 40.66
N SER A 287 -32.22 -0.50 40.53
CA SER A 287 -30.87 -0.46 41.07
C SER A 287 -30.10 0.72 40.45
N SER A 288 -29.03 1.15 41.17
CA SER A 288 -28.27 2.33 40.75
C SER A 288 -27.65 2.15 39.38
N ASN A 289 -27.31 0.91 38.98
CA ASN A 289 -26.78 0.63 37.66
C ASN A 289 -27.86 0.36 36.58
N GLY A 290 -29.13 0.46 36.97
CA GLY A 290 -30.23 0.32 36.06
C GLY A 290 -30.59 -1.11 35.66
N GLN A 291 -29.92 -2.09 36.27
CA GLN A 291 -30.04 -3.47 35.75
C GLN A 291 -31.18 -4.24 36.37
N LYS A 292 -31.65 -3.89 37.55
CA LYS A 292 -32.63 -4.71 38.27
C LYS A 292 -33.77 -3.88 38.84
N ILE A 293 -34.94 -4.51 38.84
CA ILE A 293 -36.07 -4.05 39.66
C ILE A 293 -35.92 -4.69 41.06
N ILE A 294 -36.18 -3.91 42.07
CA ILE A 294 -36.07 -4.34 43.48
C ILE A 294 -37.36 -3.92 44.18
N ILE A 295 -38.01 -4.88 44.83
CA ILE A 295 -39.17 -4.61 45.68
C ILE A 295 -38.85 -5.25 47.05
N GLU A 296 -38.60 -4.38 48.06
CA GLU A 296 -38.17 -4.86 49.36
C GLU A 296 -39.32 -5.56 50.12
N ASP A 297 -40.54 -5.13 49.88
CA ASP A 297 -41.69 -5.66 50.60
C ASP A 297 -42.83 -5.83 49.54
N ALA A 298 -42.93 -7.03 48.99
CA ALA A 298 -43.87 -7.30 47.91
C ALA A 298 -45.30 -7.25 48.44
N LEU A 299 -46.14 -6.50 47.77
CA LEU A 299 -47.57 -6.38 48.12
C LEU A 299 -48.38 -6.73 46.87
N VAL A 300 -49.63 -7.11 47.08
CA VAL A 300 -50.53 -7.48 45.99
C VAL A 300 -50.62 -6.36 44.96
N GLU A 301 -50.53 -5.10 45.44
CA GLU A 301 -50.63 -3.95 44.54
C GLU A 301 -49.44 -3.86 43.56
N HIS A 302 -48.33 -4.56 43.87
CA HIS A 302 -47.17 -4.58 42.94
C HIS A 302 -47.34 -5.53 41.79
N GLN A 303 -48.39 -6.35 41.81
CA GLN A 303 -48.68 -7.29 40.78
C GLN A 303 -48.94 -6.54 39.46
N GLY A 304 -48.44 -7.09 38.36
CA GLY A 304 -48.67 -6.46 37.05
C GLY A 304 -47.49 -6.63 36.11
N SER A 305 -47.45 -5.73 35.14
CA SER A 305 -46.48 -5.82 34.04
C SER A 305 -45.40 -4.80 34.20
N PHE A 306 -44.16 -5.29 34.07
CA PHE A 306 -42.96 -4.48 34.02
C PHE A 306 -42.38 -4.63 32.63
N THR A 307 -41.95 -3.52 32.02
CA THR A 307 -41.34 -3.57 30.71
C THR A 307 -39.90 -3.06 30.81
N CYS A 308 -38.96 -3.84 30.29
CA CYS A 308 -37.61 -3.36 30.13
C CYS A 308 -37.33 -3.20 28.64
N VAL A 309 -36.66 -2.12 28.28
CA VAL A 309 -36.21 -1.88 26.91
C VAL A 309 -34.70 -1.98 26.91
N ALA A 310 -34.22 -2.97 26.18
CA ALA A 310 -32.79 -3.23 26.07
C ALA A 310 -32.25 -2.62 24.78
N GLU A 311 -31.11 -1.92 24.87
CA GLU A 311 -30.56 -1.26 23.69
C GLU A 311 -29.05 -1.39 23.66
N ASN A 312 -28.51 -1.74 22.50
CA ASN A 312 -27.08 -1.59 22.24
C ASN A 312 -26.93 -1.01 20.84
N LYS A 313 -25.70 -0.86 20.36
CA LYS A 313 -25.50 -0.19 19.08
C LYS A 313 -25.95 -1.04 17.87
N ALA A 314 -26.40 -2.26 18.12
CA ALA A 314 -26.93 -3.12 17.05
C ALA A 314 -28.45 -3.11 17.00
N GLY A 315 -29.14 -2.61 18.03
CA GLY A 315 -30.60 -2.57 18.00
C GLY A 315 -31.20 -2.38 19.39
N ASN A 316 -32.52 -2.51 19.45
CA ASN A 316 -33.25 -2.45 20.73
C ASN A 316 -34.33 -3.50 20.77
N LEU A 317 -34.78 -3.82 21.99
CA LEU A 317 -35.82 -4.86 22.19
C LEU A 317 -36.55 -4.56 23.48
N PRO A 318 -37.88 -4.38 23.44
CA PRO A 318 -38.68 -4.34 24.64
C PRO A 318 -39.10 -5.74 25.08
N VAL A 319 -39.10 -5.98 26.40
CA VAL A 319 -39.50 -7.27 26.96
C VAL A 319 -40.46 -6.99 28.12
N ASP A 320 -41.57 -7.65 28.12
CA ASP A 320 -42.53 -7.57 29.21
C ASP A 320 -42.34 -8.70 30.22
N ILE A 321 -42.38 -8.35 31.50
CA ILE A 321 -42.21 -9.27 32.59
C ILE A 321 -43.48 -9.16 33.47
N ASP A 322 -44.12 -10.28 33.75
CA ASP A 322 -45.31 -10.31 34.60
C ASP A 322 -44.94 -10.73 36.02
N LEU A 323 -45.35 -9.95 36.97
CA LEU A 323 -45.17 -10.27 38.39
C LEU A 323 -46.49 -10.65 39.01
N THR A 324 -46.51 -11.79 39.70
CA THR A 324 -47.66 -12.26 40.48
C THR A 324 -47.23 -12.28 41.94
N VAL A 325 -48.11 -11.76 42.83
CA VAL A 325 -47.88 -11.78 44.28
C VAL A 325 -49.02 -12.60 44.91
N PHE A 326 -48.63 -13.61 45.72
CA PHE A 326 -49.56 -14.55 46.33
C PHE A 326 -49.71 -14.25 47.81
#